data_1569ff65145bd28cdf17291a8e64749f
#
_entry.id   1569ff65145bd28cdf17291a8e64749f
#
_cell.length_a   1.000
_cell.length_b   1.000
_cell.length_c   1.000
_cell.angle_alpha   90.00
_cell.angle_beta   90.00
_cell.angle_gamma   90.00
#
_symmetry.space_group_name_H-M   'P 1'
#
loop_
_entity.id
_entity.type
_entity.pdbx_description
1 polymer ?
#
loop_
_entity_poly.entity_id
_entity_poly.type
_entity_poly.pdbx_seq_one_letter_code
_entity_poly.pdbx_strand_id
1 'polypeptide(L)'
;DDVLPPDALATLLALDDDEADILCGAYTIRYTDEGGREERLACAEGDRQTILESLVRTDSTLNSMCAKLYRAAMVREKGLCVPPGVKVGEDVLFNLDAFYAARSWRMTRQSVYRYDLGGDSAMTRAGGQVYESAKPMLCGITRFIRKNGLQTALFRAHIDIYLRTLRNDRGRRGAASAFDRAVAACVTEGVRFSKLGAKQKAYYIALRVCPRTSYFLP
;
A
#
# COMPACT_ATOMS: atom_id res chain seq x y z
N ASP A 1 19.36 -9.64 -6.93
CA ASP A 1 18.90 -9.74 -8.32
C ASP A 1 18.46 -8.38 -8.90
N ASP A 2 18.02 -7.44 -8.04
CA ASP A 2 17.60 -6.10 -8.47
C ASP A 2 18.81 -5.20 -8.81
N VAL A 3 18.59 -4.22 -9.70
CA VAL A 3 19.68 -3.36 -10.22
C VAL A 3 19.30 -1.88 -10.13
N LEU A 4 20.26 -1.08 -9.66
CA LEU A 4 20.21 0.37 -9.81
C LEU A 4 20.86 0.75 -11.16
N PRO A 5 20.15 1.44 -12.06
CA PRO A 5 20.77 2.08 -13.22
C PRO A 5 21.93 3.00 -12.80
N PRO A 6 23.00 3.17 -13.61
CA PRO A 6 24.18 3.96 -13.23
C PRO A 6 23.88 5.42 -12.86
N ASP A 7 22.83 5.99 -13.43
CA ASP A 7 22.37 7.37 -13.23
C ASP A 7 21.24 7.50 -12.19
N ALA A 8 20.82 6.41 -11.55
CA ALA A 8 19.65 6.38 -10.66
C ALA A 8 19.72 7.43 -9.55
N LEU A 9 20.85 7.50 -8.83
CA LEU A 9 21.02 8.46 -7.75
C LEU A 9 21.09 9.90 -8.29
N ALA A 10 21.81 10.13 -9.38
CA ALA A 10 21.90 11.45 -10.00
C ALA A 10 20.53 11.94 -10.45
N THR A 11 19.73 11.05 -11.06
CA THR A 11 18.35 11.33 -11.49
C THR A 11 17.45 11.72 -10.32
N LEU A 12 17.51 10.98 -9.19
CA LEU A 12 16.71 11.32 -8.01
C LEU A 12 17.20 12.63 -7.38
N LEU A 13 18.50 12.81 -7.20
CA LEU A 13 19.07 14.02 -6.59
C LEU A 13 18.82 15.28 -7.42
N ALA A 14 18.70 15.17 -8.74
CA ALA A 14 18.32 16.29 -9.61
C ALA A 14 16.88 16.80 -9.36
N LEU A 15 16.03 16.04 -8.65
CA LEU A 15 14.71 16.48 -8.23
C LEU A 15 14.74 17.28 -6.92
N ASP A 16 15.84 17.19 -6.17
CA ASP A 16 15.92 17.83 -4.85
C ASP A 16 16.10 19.34 -5.00
N ASP A 17 15.20 20.07 -4.37
CA ASP A 17 15.19 21.52 -4.22
C ASP A 17 15.49 21.93 -2.78
N ASP A 18 16.21 21.08 -2.03
CA ASP A 18 16.54 21.20 -0.60
C ASP A 18 15.34 21.16 0.35
N GLU A 19 14.12 21.04 -0.16
CA GLU A 19 12.89 21.02 0.66
C GLU A 19 12.19 19.68 0.65
N ALA A 20 12.48 18.79 -0.30
CA ALA A 20 11.80 17.52 -0.42
C ALA A 20 12.22 16.53 0.67
N ASP A 21 11.25 15.95 1.35
CA ASP A 21 11.48 14.89 2.33
C ASP A 21 11.56 13.51 1.68
N ILE A 22 10.94 13.35 0.49
CA ILE A 22 10.94 12.09 -0.28
C ILE A 22 11.13 12.40 -1.76
N LEU A 23 12.09 11.70 -2.40
CA LEU A 23 12.30 11.70 -3.85
C LEU A 23 11.92 10.33 -4.39
N CYS A 24 11.09 10.28 -5.44
CA CYS A 24 10.58 9.05 -6.02
C CYS A 24 10.84 8.98 -7.52
N GLY A 25 11.29 7.82 -8.00
CA GLY A 25 11.37 7.54 -9.42
C GLY A 25 10.45 6.38 -9.84
N ALA A 26 10.28 6.23 -11.15
CA ALA A 26 9.67 5.02 -11.69
C ALA A 26 10.62 3.83 -11.52
N TYR A 27 10.09 2.61 -11.68
CA TYR A 27 10.92 1.43 -11.84
C TYR A 27 10.46 0.58 -13.02
N THR A 28 11.39 -0.25 -13.52
CA THR A 28 11.13 -1.20 -14.59
C THR A 28 11.08 -2.59 -14.00
N ILE A 29 10.03 -3.35 -14.28
CA ILE A 29 9.97 -4.78 -14.01
C ILE A 29 10.53 -5.50 -15.23
N ARG A 30 11.49 -6.39 -15.01
CA ARG A 30 12.00 -7.31 -16.02
C ARG A 30 11.56 -8.72 -15.69
N TYR A 31 10.76 -9.31 -16.56
CA TYR A 31 10.25 -10.66 -16.42
C TYR A 31 11.28 -11.65 -17.00
N THR A 32 12.10 -12.23 -16.16
CA THR A 32 13.20 -13.12 -16.59
C THR A 32 12.69 -14.40 -17.24
N ASP A 33 11.55 -14.93 -16.77
CA ASP A 33 10.90 -16.15 -17.28
C ASP A 33 10.15 -15.91 -18.62
N GLU A 34 9.97 -14.65 -19.02
CA GLU A 34 9.28 -14.24 -20.25
C GLU A 34 10.27 -13.65 -21.30
N GLY A 35 11.49 -14.19 -21.38
CA GLY A 35 12.48 -13.75 -22.35
C GLY A 35 13.04 -12.35 -22.09
N GLY A 36 12.90 -11.84 -20.86
CA GLY A 36 13.40 -10.52 -20.49
C GLY A 36 12.46 -9.37 -20.86
N ARG A 37 11.16 -9.65 -21.06
CA ARG A 37 10.15 -8.59 -21.26
C ARG A 37 10.23 -7.56 -20.14
N GLU A 38 10.21 -6.29 -20.51
CA GLU A 38 10.25 -5.18 -19.56
C GLU A 38 8.92 -4.41 -19.52
N GLU A 39 8.52 -4.03 -18.33
CA GLU A 39 7.37 -3.17 -18.09
C GLU A 39 7.77 -2.01 -17.18
N ARG A 40 7.50 -0.79 -17.61
CA ARG A 40 7.81 0.40 -16.83
C ARG A 40 6.60 0.85 -16.05
N LEU A 41 6.80 1.01 -14.75
CA LEU A 41 5.78 1.48 -13.82
C LEU A 41 6.14 2.86 -13.27
N ALA A 42 5.27 3.84 -13.54
CA ALA A 42 5.42 5.19 -13.02
C ALA A 42 4.87 5.32 -11.60
N CYS A 43 5.40 6.27 -10.83
CA CYS A 43 4.83 6.65 -9.54
C CYS A 43 3.44 7.26 -9.72
N ALA A 44 2.54 7.00 -8.79
CA ALA A 44 1.31 7.76 -8.67
C ALA A 44 1.64 9.20 -8.27
N GLU A 45 1.08 10.17 -9.01
CA GLU A 45 1.22 11.60 -8.72
C GLU A 45 -0.05 12.12 -8.03
N GLY A 46 0.08 13.13 -7.18
CA GLY A 46 -1.08 13.75 -6.55
C GLY A 46 -0.77 14.39 -5.20
N ASP A 47 -1.82 14.89 -4.58
CA ASP A 47 -1.78 15.41 -3.23
C ASP A 47 -1.62 14.27 -2.19
N ARG A 48 -1.48 14.66 -0.92
CA ARG A 48 -1.28 13.69 0.17
C ARG A 48 -2.41 12.68 0.27
N GLN A 49 -3.66 13.10 0.07
CA GLN A 49 -4.80 12.18 0.14
C GLN A 49 -4.73 11.13 -0.97
N THR A 50 -4.47 11.57 -2.20
CA THR A 50 -4.31 10.69 -3.36
C THR A 50 -3.20 9.67 -3.16
N ILE A 51 -2.05 10.11 -2.65
CA ILE A 51 -0.91 9.23 -2.35
C ILE A 51 -1.28 8.20 -1.26
N LEU A 52 -1.89 8.64 -0.15
CA LEU A 52 -2.29 7.73 0.92
C LEU A 52 -3.37 6.74 0.47
N GLU A 53 -4.34 7.17 -0.36
CA GLU A 53 -5.33 6.26 -0.93
C GLU A 53 -4.69 5.17 -1.80
N SER A 54 -3.73 5.54 -2.65
CA SER A 54 -3.00 4.62 -3.50
C SER A 54 -2.19 3.61 -2.67
N LEU A 55 -1.49 4.09 -1.63
CA LEU A 55 -0.76 3.23 -0.69
C LEU A 55 -1.68 2.27 0.05
N VAL A 56 -2.84 2.74 0.56
CA VAL A 56 -3.83 1.88 1.24
C VAL A 56 -4.38 0.83 0.31
N ARG A 57 -4.66 1.18 -0.96
CA ARG A 57 -5.11 0.20 -1.97
C ARG A 57 -4.04 -0.78 -2.40
N THR A 58 -2.78 -0.50 -2.12
CA THR A 58 -1.64 -1.29 -2.61
C THR A 58 -1.63 -1.48 -4.14
N ASP A 59 -1.96 -0.42 -4.88
CA ASP A 59 -2.13 -0.45 -6.32
C ASP A 59 -1.13 0.44 -7.08
N SER A 60 -0.06 0.87 -6.43
CA SER A 60 0.95 1.73 -7.04
C SER A 60 2.37 1.30 -6.72
N THR A 61 3.32 1.83 -7.51
CA THR A 61 4.76 1.67 -7.27
C THR A 61 5.23 2.32 -5.97
N LEU A 62 4.41 3.18 -5.37
CA LEU A 62 4.71 3.79 -4.07
C LEU A 62 4.72 2.77 -2.93
N ASN A 63 4.12 1.60 -3.13
CA ASN A 63 4.07 0.54 -2.12
C ASN A 63 5.46 0.02 -1.74
N SER A 64 6.35 -0.13 -2.71
CA SER A 64 7.74 -0.56 -2.47
C SER A 64 8.59 0.58 -1.91
N MET A 65 9.57 0.27 -1.07
CA MET A 65 10.62 1.21 -0.67
C MET A 65 11.66 1.44 -1.76
N CYS A 66 11.69 0.60 -2.80
CA CYS A 66 12.59 0.77 -3.95
C CYS A 66 12.31 2.07 -4.71
N ALA A 67 13.29 2.51 -5.51
CA ALA A 67 13.21 3.71 -6.34
C ALA A 67 12.89 5.01 -5.56
N LYS A 68 13.29 5.09 -4.28
CA LYS A 68 13.05 6.26 -3.43
C LYS A 68 14.28 6.65 -2.63
N LEU A 69 14.39 7.94 -2.35
CA LEU A 69 15.27 8.49 -1.32
C LEU A 69 14.41 9.18 -0.27
N TYR A 70 14.75 8.99 0.99
CA TYR A 70 14.09 9.59 2.14
C TYR A 70 15.08 10.48 2.88
N ARG A 71 14.68 11.70 3.24
CA ARG A 71 15.51 12.59 4.04
C ARG A 71 15.79 11.95 5.40
N ALA A 72 17.04 11.68 5.66
CA ALA A 72 17.46 10.96 6.87
C ALA A 72 17.05 11.68 8.18
N ALA A 73 17.03 13.02 8.18
CA ALA A 73 16.52 13.79 9.31
C ALA A 73 15.05 13.47 9.59
N MET A 74 14.19 13.50 8.57
CA MET A 74 12.77 13.15 8.71
C MET A 74 12.60 11.73 9.26
N VAL A 75 13.32 10.75 8.71
CA VAL A 75 13.23 9.34 9.16
C VAL A 75 13.55 9.24 10.65
N ARG A 76 14.65 9.89 11.10
CA ARG A 76 15.09 9.87 12.52
C ARG A 76 14.12 10.64 13.43
N GLU A 77 13.76 11.86 13.07
CA GLU A 77 12.90 12.73 13.89
C GLU A 77 11.48 12.16 14.07
N LYS A 78 10.95 11.49 13.04
CA LYS A 78 9.63 10.87 13.08
C LYS A 78 9.66 9.42 13.59
N GLY A 79 10.84 8.87 13.87
CA GLY A 79 11.00 7.50 14.34
C GLY A 79 10.47 6.47 13.35
N LEU A 80 10.62 6.75 12.04
CA LEU A 80 10.12 5.85 11.00
C LEU A 80 10.94 4.57 10.99
N CYS A 81 10.27 3.44 11.02
CA CYS A 81 10.91 2.13 10.97
C CYS A 81 10.02 1.12 10.24
N VAL A 82 10.66 0.12 9.65
CA VAL A 82 9.95 -1.02 9.09
C VAL A 82 9.33 -1.81 10.25
N PRO A 83 8.00 -2.08 10.22
CA PRO A 83 7.34 -2.71 11.34
C PRO A 83 7.82 -4.16 11.54
N PRO A 84 8.27 -4.54 12.73
CA PRO A 84 8.73 -5.91 12.99
C PRO A 84 7.58 -6.91 12.86
N GLY A 85 7.91 -8.12 12.35
CA GLY A 85 6.97 -9.22 12.26
C GLY A 85 5.98 -9.15 11.10
N VAL A 86 5.99 -8.10 10.29
CA VAL A 86 5.25 -8.03 9.03
C VAL A 86 6.17 -8.50 7.91
N LYS A 87 5.82 -9.63 7.28
CA LYS A 87 6.64 -10.26 6.21
C LYS A 87 6.18 -9.88 4.81
N VAL A 88 4.96 -9.38 4.67
CA VAL A 88 4.35 -8.97 3.40
C VAL A 88 3.66 -7.64 3.64
N GLY A 89 4.03 -6.62 2.86
CA GLY A 89 3.48 -5.28 2.96
C GLY A 89 4.09 -4.41 4.06
N GLU A 90 5.25 -4.79 4.59
CA GLU A 90 6.06 -3.97 5.48
C GLU A 90 6.45 -2.64 4.82
N ASP A 91 6.77 -2.68 3.53
CA ASP A 91 7.06 -1.53 2.69
C ASP A 91 5.87 -0.56 2.63
N VAL A 92 4.66 -1.10 2.45
CA VAL A 92 3.42 -0.30 2.44
C VAL A 92 3.25 0.44 3.75
N LEU A 93 3.45 -0.23 4.88
CA LEU A 93 3.29 0.38 6.20
C LEU A 93 4.34 1.45 6.46
N PHE A 94 5.59 1.19 6.09
CA PHE A 94 6.65 2.20 6.16
C PHE A 94 6.31 3.43 5.29
N ASN A 95 5.89 3.21 4.04
CA ASN A 95 5.56 4.30 3.13
C ASN A 95 4.33 5.10 3.57
N LEU A 96 3.32 4.45 4.17
CA LEU A 96 2.18 5.15 4.77
C LEU A 96 2.63 6.14 5.84
N ASP A 97 3.48 5.71 6.78
CA ASP A 97 4.02 6.58 7.82
C ASP A 97 4.94 7.66 7.22
N ALA A 98 5.78 7.31 6.24
CA ALA A 98 6.71 8.24 5.61
C ALA A 98 5.98 9.35 4.83
N PHE A 99 5.06 9.03 3.92
CA PHE A 99 4.30 10.03 3.17
C PHE A 99 3.33 10.83 4.03
N TYR A 100 2.83 10.25 5.12
CA TYR A 100 2.03 11.00 6.08
C TYR A 100 2.85 12.02 6.84
N ALA A 101 4.09 11.69 7.22
CA ALA A 101 5.00 12.55 7.95
C ALA A 101 5.71 13.59 7.09
N ALA A 102 5.93 13.29 5.80
CA ALA A 102 6.66 14.15 4.86
C ALA A 102 5.94 15.50 4.67
N ARG A 103 6.70 16.59 4.62
CA ARG A 103 6.17 17.92 4.26
C ARG A 103 5.97 18.05 2.77
N SER A 104 6.92 17.50 1.99
CA SER A 104 6.92 17.56 0.53
C SER A 104 7.60 16.32 -0.08
N TRP A 105 7.29 16.06 -1.34
CA TRP A 105 7.93 15.03 -2.17
C TRP A 105 8.06 15.50 -3.60
N ARG A 106 9.03 14.91 -4.32
CA ARG A 106 9.21 15.11 -5.75
C ARG A 106 9.21 13.76 -6.46
N MET A 107 8.69 13.74 -7.68
CA MET A 107 8.55 12.50 -8.43
C MET A 107 9.03 12.67 -9.86
N THR A 108 9.62 11.61 -10.43
CA THR A 108 9.99 11.53 -11.84
C THR A 108 9.42 10.26 -12.47
N ARG A 109 9.15 10.35 -13.78
CA ARG A 109 8.78 9.19 -14.60
C ARG A 109 9.99 8.44 -15.13
N GLN A 110 11.20 8.90 -14.85
CA GLN A 110 12.41 8.17 -15.22
C GLN A 110 12.57 6.93 -14.35
N SER A 111 12.93 5.81 -14.96
CA SER A 111 13.20 4.57 -14.24
C SER A 111 14.55 4.67 -13.54
N VAL A 112 14.53 4.59 -12.21
CA VAL A 112 15.70 4.64 -11.35
C VAL A 112 15.97 3.31 -10.63
N TYR A 113 15.20 2.29 -10.97
CA TYR A 113 15.31 0.97 -10.37
C TYR A 113 14.83 -0.09 -11.35
N ARG A 114 15.53 -1.21 -11.45
CA ARG A 114 15.10 -2.38 -12.19
C ARG A 114 14.84 -3.53 -11.22
N TYR A 115 13.60 -3.97 -11.19
CA TYR A 115 13.15 -5.11 -10.42
C TYR A 115 13.12 -6.35 -11.32
N ASP A 116 14.03 -7.31 -11.10
CA ASP A 116 14.09 -8.54 -11.87
C ASP A 116 13.11 -9.55 -11.25
N LEU A 117 11.99 -9.80 -11.96
CA LEU A 117 10.93 -10.72 -11.55
C LEU A 117 11.06 -12.05 -12.29
N GLY A 118 11.21 -13.13 -11.55
CA GLY A 118 11.31 -14.50 -12.07
C GLY A 118 12.05 -15.39 -11.10
N GLY A 119 11.97 -16.71 -11.33
CA GLY A 119 12.63 -17.70 -10.48
C GLY A 119 12.06 -17.82 -9.07
N ASP A 120 12.89 -18.21 -8.12
CA ASP A 120 12.51 -18.53 -6.74
C ASP A 120 12.51 -17.27 -5.85
N SER A 121 11.58 -16.34 -6.11
CA SER A 121 11.43 -15.13 -5.31
C SER A 121 10.70 -15.39 -3.98
N ALA A 122 10.86 -14.48 -2.99
CA ALA A 122 10.11 -14.54 -1.73
C ALA A 122 8.59 -14.51 -1.95
N MET A 123 8.13 -13.80 -2.99
CA MET A 123 6.71 -13.72 -3.36
C MET A 123 6.19 -15.03 -3.98
N THR A 124 7.00 -15.72 -4.79
CA THR A 124 6.63 -17.01 -5.37
C THR A 124 6.60 -18.12 -4.32
N ARG A 125 7.48 -18.07 -3.32
CA ARG A 125 7.50 -19.02 -2.17
C ARG A 125 6.30 -18.87 -1.24
N ALA A 126 5.67 -17.70 -1.19
CA ALA A 126 4.48 -17.45 -0.36
C ALA A 126 3.20 -18.11 -0.89
N GLY A 127 3.29 -18.92 -1.95
CA GLY A 127 2.18 -19.62 -2.59
C GLY A 127 1.22 -20.27 -1.61
N GLY A 128 -0.09 -19.93 -1.71
CA GLY A 128 -1.18 -20.54 -0.96
C GLY A 128 -1.49 -19.94 0.42
N GLN A 129 -0.61 -19.16 1.03
CA GLN A 129 -0.85 -18.49 2.32
C GLN A 129 -1.00 -16.96 2.22
N VAL A 130 -1.32 -16.46 1.04
CA VAL A 130 -1.40 -15.01 0.78
C VAL A 130 -2.34 -14.28 1.76
N TYR A 131 -3.45 -14.91 2.13
CA TYR A 131 -4.41 -14.33 3.09
C TYR A 131 -3.82 -14.18 4.49
N GLU A 132 -3.22 -15.24 5.04
CA GLU A 132 -2.64 -15.21 6.38
C GLU A 132 -1.47 -14.22 6.45
N SER A 133 -0.65 -14.17 5.40
CA SER A 133 0.48 -13.24 5.29
C SER A 133 0.04 -11.78 5.14
N ALA A 134 -1.14 -11.52 4.56
CA ALA A 134 -1.68 -10.17 4.38
C ALA A 134 -2.38 -9.61 5.64
N LYS A 135 -2.76 -10.46 6.61
CA LYS A 135 -3.44 -10.02 7.84
C LYS A 135 -2.65 -8.97 8.64
N PRO A 136 -1.35 -9.16 8.91
CA PRO A 136 -0.56 -8.17 9.64
C PRO A 136 -0.52 -6.80 8.92
N MET A 137 -0.37 -6.80 7.59
CA MET A 137 -0.43 -5.58 6.78
C MET A 137 -1.79 -4.89 6.92
N LEU A 138 -2.90 -5.62 6.75
CA LEU A 138 -4.25 -5.06 6.88
C LEU A 138 -4.51 -4.49 8.28
N CYS A 139 -4.04 -5.16 9.33
CA CYS A 139 -4.08 -4.65 10.70
C CYS A 139 -3.26 -3.37 10.86
N GLY A 140 -2.07 -3.31 10.25
CA GLY A 140 -1.20 -2.14 10.23
C GLY A 140 -1.86 -0.94 9.54
N ILE A 141 -2.41 -1.14 8.34
CA ILE A 141 -3.17 -0.13 7.59
C ILE A 141 -4.35 0.39 8.43
N THR A 142 -5.13 -0.52 9.02
CA THR A 142 -6.27 -0.17 9.87
C THR A 142 -5.84 0.69 11.07
N ARG A 143 -4.75 0.30 11.73
CA ARG A 143 -4.17 1.05 12.85
C ARG A 143 -3.70 2.43 12.41
N PHE A 144 -3.01 2.54 11.29
CA PHE A 144 -2.56 3.80 10.70
C PHE A 144 -3.75 4.75 10.46
N ILE A 145 -4.79 4.28 9.79
CA ILE A 145 -6.00 5.06 9.47
C ILE A 145 -6.67 5.58 10.75
N ARG A 146 -6.81 4.73 11.76
CA ARG A 146 -7.44 5.09 13.05
C ARG A 146 -6.60 6.09 13.85
N LYS A 147 -5.30 5.82 13.98
CA LYS A 147 -4.36 6.68 14.71
C LYS A 147 -4.37 8.12 14.19
N ASN A 148 -4.51 8.27 12.88
CA ASN A 148 -4.41 9.57 12.19
C ASN A 148 -5.78 10.22 11.88
N GLY A 149 -6.89 9.64 12.34
CA GLY A 149 -8.23 10.22 12.15
C GLY A 149 -8.72 10.19 10.69
N LEU A 150 -8.18 9.27 9.87
CA LEU A 150 -8.41 9.22 8.42
C LEU A 150 -9.56 8.29 8.00
N GLN A 151 -10.37 7.79 8.94
CA GLN A 151 -11.40 6.78 8.68
C GLN A 151 -12.37 7.18 7.58
N THR A 152 -12.83 8.41 7.56
CA THR A 152 -13.78 8.89 6.53
C THR A 152 -13.07 9.19 5.21
N ALA A 153 -11.91 9.84 5.27
CA ALA A 153 -11.14 10.22 4.09
C ALA A 153 -10.67 9.00 3.28
N LEU A 154 -10.15 7.97 3.97
CA LEU A 154 -9.62 6.77 3.34
C LEU A 154 -10.62 5.59 3.34
N PHE A 155 -11.90 5.83 3.64
CA PHE A 155 -12.90 4.75 3.79
C PHE A 155 -12.98 3.86 2.56
N ARG A 156 -13.00 4.45 1.36
CA ARG A 156 -13.07 3.70 0.10
C ARG A 156 -11.84 2.82 -0.10
N ALA A 157 -10.65 3.39 0.06
CA ALA A 157 -9.40 2.65 -0.09
C ALA A 157 -9.28 1.51 0.95
N HIS A 158 -9.70 1.76 2.19
CA HIS A 158 -9.71 0.77 3.26
C HIS A 158 -10.64 -0.42 2.96
N ILE A 159 -11.83 -0.16 2.38
CA ILE A 159 -12.71 -1.23 1.91
C ILE A 159 -12.05 -2.01 0.78
N ASP A 160 -11.47 -1.33 -0.20
CA ASP A 160 -10.89 -1.97 -1.37
C ASP A 160 -9.78 -2.97 -0.97
N ILE A 161 -8.89 -2.59 -0.06
CA ILE A 161 -7.84 -3.51 0.43
C ILE A 161 -8.42 -4.64 1.29
N TYR A 162 -9.42 -4.35 2.13
CA TYR A 162 -10.10 -5.38 2.91
C TYR A 162 -10.75 -6.44 2.01
N LEU A 163 -11.52 -6.01 1.00
CA LEU A 163 -12.17 -6.92 0.07
C LEU A 163 -11.16 -7.71 -0.78
N ARG A 164 -10.06 -7.07 -1.20
CA ARG A 164 -8.97 -7.76 -1.92
C ARG A 164 -8.36 -8.86 -1.06
N THR A 165 -8.12 -8.58 0.21
CA THR A 165 -7.59 -9.56 1.17
C THR A 165 -8.53 -10.74 1.33
N LEU A 166 -9.85 -10.50 1.43
CA LEU A 166 -10.85 -11.56 1.47
C LEU A 166 -10.90 -12.41 0.19
N ARG A 167 -10.76 -11.78 -1.00
CA ARG A 167 -10.76 -12.52 -2.28
C ARG A 167 -9.61 -13.51 -2.39
N ASN A 168 -8.50 -13.21 -1.77
CA ASN A 168 -7.33 -14.09 -1.74
C ASN A 168 -7.51 -15.29 -0.80
N ASP A 169 -8.57 -15.32 0.02
CA ASP A 169 -8.98 -16.46 0.85
C ASP A 169 -9.74 -17.51 0.01
N ARG A 170 -9.11 -18.02 -1.04
CA ARG A 170 -9.65 -19.01 -1.96
C ARG A 170 -9.84 -20.36 -1.26
N GLY A 171 -10.91 -20.58 -0.58
CA GLY A 171 -11.21 -21.90 0.00
C GLY A 171 -12.12 -21.85 1.22
N ARG A 172 -12.32 -20.72 1.82
CA ARG A 172 -13.22 -20.57 2.97
C ARG A 172 -14.63 -20.17 2.51
N ARG A 173 -15.37 -21.12 1.96
CA ARG A 173 -16.83 -21.01 1.88
C ARG A 173 -17.39 -21.23 3.28
N GLY A 174 -17.85 -20.18 3.96
CA GLY A 174 -18.37 -20.30 5.32
C GLY A 174 -18.70 -18.95 5.94
N ALA A 175 -19.17 -18.97 7.20
CA ALA A 175 -19.44 -17.78 7.97
C ALA A 175 -18.17 -16.93 8.14
N ALA A 176 -18.33 -15.60 8.26
CA ALA A 176 -17.23 -14.69 8.52
C ALA A 176 -16.45 -15.12 9.77
N SER A 177 -15.12 -15.18 9.66
CA SER A 177 -14.24 -15.51 10.79
C SER A 177 -14.31 -14.42 11.87
N ALA A 178 -13.81 -14.71 13.07
CA ALA A 178 -13.67 -13.69 14.10
C ALA A 178 -12.79 -12.52 13.64
N PHE A 179 -11.73 -12.83 12.85
CA PHE A 179 -10.88 -11.82 12.24
C PHE A 179 -11.65 -10.93 11.25
N ASP A 180 -12.44 -11.52 10.35
CA ASP A 180 -13.22 -10.76 9.36
C ASP A 180 -14.19 -9.79 10.06
N ARG A 181 -14.88 -10.25 11.12
CA ARG A 181 -15.77 -9.41 11.93
C ARG A 181 -15.03 -8.28 12.63
N ALA A 182 -13.89 -8.58 13.22
CA ALA A 182 -13.08 -7.58 13.91
C ALA A 182 -12.57 -6.49 12.95
N VAL A 183 -12.07 -6.88 11.78
CA VAL A 183 -11.61 -5.92 10.78
C VAL A 183 -12.77 -5.11 10.21
N ALA A 184 -13.89 -5.72 9.87
CA ALA A 184 -15.07 -5.01 9.38
C ALA A 184 -15.59 -3.98 10.40
N ALA A 185 -15.58 -4.32 11.69
CA ALA A 185 -15.90 -3.37 12.75
C ALA A 185 -14.92 -2.19 12.76
N CYS A 186 -13.62 -2.47 12.67
CA CYS A 186 -12.59 -1.43 12.63
C CYS A 186 -12.67 -0.55 11.37
N VAL A 187 -13.00 -1.12 10.20
CA VAL A 187 -13.17 -0.36 8.94
C VAL A 187 -14.33 0.64 9.06
N THR A 188 -15.38 0.31 9.79
CA THR A 188 -16.56 1.18 9.93
C THR A 188 -16.52 2.09 11.15
N GLU A 189 -15.66 1.81 12.13
CA GLU A 189 -15.54 2.61 13.35
C GLU A 189 -15.00 4.03 13.07
N GLY A 190 -15.64 5.04 13.64
CA GLY A 190 -15.24 6.44 13.48
C GLY A 190 -15.54 7.05 12.10
N VAL A 191 -16.12 6.29 11.18
CA VAL A 191 -16.52 6.79 9.86
C VAL A 191 -17.76 7.67 9.99
N ARG A 192 -17.70 8.88 9.43
CA ARG A 192 -18.85 9.81 9.38
C ARG A 192 -19.80 9.41 8.26
N PHE A 193 -20.80 8.58 8.55
CA PHE A 193 -21.74 8.03 7.57
C PHE A 193 -22.40 9.12 6.69
N SER A 194 -22.73 10.29 7.25
CA SER A 194 -23.30 11.42 6.50
C SER A 194 -22.39 11.96 5.39
N LYS A 195 -21.07 11.77 5.52
CA LYS A 195 -20.07 12.23 4.54
C LYS A 195 -19.81 11.22 3.41
N LEU A 196 -20.39 10.03 3.48
CA LEU A 196 -20.22 8.98 2.50
C LEU A 196 -21.15 9.18 1.29
N GLY A 197 -20.65 8.86 0.09
CA GLY A 197 -21.49 8.73 -1.11
C GLY A 197 -22.39 7.48 -1.03
N ALA A 198 -23.38 7.41 -1.92
CA ALA A 198 -24.39 6.34 -1.91
C ALA A 198 -23.77 4.92 -1.91
N LYS A 199 -22.83 4.66 -2.79
CA LYS A 199 -22.12 3.36 -2.88
C LYS A 199 -21.35 3.05 -1.59
N GLN A 200 -20.65 4.03 -1.03
CA GLN A 200 -19.91 3.86 0.23
C GLN A 200 -20.85 3.60 1.42
N LYS A 201 -22.04 4.20 1.45
CA LYS A 201 -23.08 3.92 2.47
C LYS A 201 -23.55 2.48 2.38
N ALA A 202 -23.78 1.94 1.17
CA ALA A 202 -24.14 0.54 0.98
C ALA A 202 -23.05 -0.40 1.53
N TYR A 203 -21.77 -0.15 1.23
CA TYR A 203 -20.66 -0.92 1.79
C TYR A 203 -20.58 -0.81 3.31
N TYR A 204 -20.76 0.38 3.86
CA TYR A 204 -20.77 0.59 5.32
C TYR A 204 -21.84 -0.27 6.00
N ILE A 205 -23.07 -0.26 5.48
CA ILE A 205 -24.18 -1.05 6.00
C ILE A 205 -23.88 -2.55 5.88
N ALA A 206 -23.43 -3.00 4.71
CA ALA A 206 -23.12 -4.40 4.47
C ALA A 206 -22.02 -4.93 5.41
N LEU A 207 -20.95 -4.15 5.65
CA LEU A 207 -19.90 -4.51 6.59
C LEU A 207 -20.39 -4.62 8.04
N ARG A 208 -21.38 -3.81 8.43
CA ARG A 208 -21.98 -3.84 9.78
C ARG A 208 -22.91 -5.03 9.99
N VAL A 209 -23.66 -5.42 8.95
CA VAL A 209 -24.67 -6.49 9.03
C VAL A 209 -24.04 -7.86 8.78
N CYS A 210 -23.27 -7.97 7.70
CA CYS A 210 -22.58 -9.21 7.36
C CYS A 210 -21.28 -8.89 6.61
N PRO A 211 -20.13 -8.98 7.26
CA PRO A 211 -18.83 -8.61 6.68
C PRO A 211 -18.52 -9.28 5.33
N ARG A 212 -19.01 -10.50 5.11
CA ARG A 212 -18.78 -11.23 3.84
C ARG A 212 -19.76 -10.89 2.73
N THR A 213 -20.95 -10.37 3.01
CA THR A 213 -21.87 -9.95 1.95
C THR A 213 -21.39 -8.74 1.18
N SER A 214 -20.53 -7.90 1.79
CA SER A 214 -19.87 -6.79 1.09
C SER A 214 -19.03 -7.25 -0.11
N TYR A 215 -18.60 -8.51 -0.13
CA TYR A 215 -17.87 -9.14 -1.23
C TYR A 215 -18.68 -9.20 -2.54
N PHE A 216 -20.00 -9.28 -2.45
CA PHE A 216 -20.90 -9.40 -3.60
C PHE A 216 -21.48 -8.04 -4.05
N LEU A 217 -21.13 -6.95 -3.37
CA LEU A 217 -21.53 -5.62 -3.81
C LEU A 217 -20.66 -5.15 -4.98
N PRO A 218 -21.28 -4.62 -6.05
CA PRO A 218 -20.60 -4.18 -7.26
C PRO A 218 -19.69 -2.96 -7.05
#